data_093c7b16eed36d3241eb80146efb7b99
#
_entry.id   093c7b16eed36d3241eb80146efb7b99
#
_cell.length_a   1.000
_cell.length_b   1.000
_cell.length_c   1.000
_cell.angle_alpha   90.00
_cell.angle_beta   90.00
_cell.angle_gamma   90.00
#
_symmetry.space_group_name_H-M   'P 1'
#
loop_
_entity.id
_entity.type
_entity.pdbx_description
1 polymer ?
#
loop_
_entity_poly.entity_id
_entity_poly.type
_entity_poly.pdbx_seq_one_letter_code
_entity_poly.pdbx_strand_id
1 'polypeptide(L)'
;MKKILFIWISLFFLTSCKNNALVNKPSEKQYVLLVSFDGFRYDYPEKFNLENFKKLKEKSSYAKGMIPSFPSKTFPNHYTIITGMYPGSHGLVDNKFYAPAEDKIYSIPDRQAVQNPKFYGGMPQWQWLQKHGMKTASYFWVGSEAPIQGEYPTYWKQYDSNVLYTERVEQVMNWFRLPEAERPRFVTLYFEFVDTAGHQTGTNSEKLKQELQLADELLGQIMQGVENLDLPITTIITADHGMIDMTSEKGKIIITESLENKLKDKADMINNGMHCQVYLKNKNQKEEVYQEIKQYFLIIIQLFQHIRQ
;
A
#
# COMPACT_ATOMS: atom_id res chain seq x y z
N MET A 1 61.43 68.13 -25.70
CA MET A 1 60.12 67.50 -25.66
C MET A 1 60.31 66.07 -25.13
N LYS A 2 60.03 65.83 -23.84
CA LYS A 2 60.15 64.52 -23.18
C LYS A 2 58.77 63.83 -23.25
N LYS A 3 58.66 62.66 -23.90
CA LYS A 3 57.46 61.80 -23.92
C LYS A 3 57.49 60.92 -22.67
N ILE A 4 56.50 61.07 -21.81
CA ILE A 4 56.25 60.23 -20.64
C ILE A 4 55.45 59.04 -21.09
N LEU A 5 55.96 57.82 -20.95
CA LEU A 5 55.30 56.57 -21.25
C LEU A 5 54.58 56.08 -19.97
N PHE A 6 53.29 56.07 -19.99
CA PHE A 6 52.44 55.48 -18.90
C PHE A 6 52.37 54.01 -19.09
N ILE A 7 53.00 53.22 -18.20
CA ILE A 7 52.80 51.79 -18.13
C ILE A 7 51.60 51.50 -17.19
N TRP A 8 50.54 50.93 -17.76
CA TRP A 8 49.42 50.37 -16.99
C TRP A 8 49.80 49.00 -16.52
N ILE A 9 49.98 48.82 -15.21
CA ILE A 9 50.13 47.48 -14.58
C ILE A 9 48.72 46.99 -14.23
N SER A 10 48.20 46.06 -15.02
CA SER A 10 46.98 45.32 -14.70
C SER A 10 47.26 44.26 -13.66
N LEU A 11 46.85 44.51 -12.43
CA LEU A 11 46.86 43.49 -11.37
C LEU A 11 45.76 42.48 -11.65
N PHE A 12 46.14 41.30 -12.17
CA PHE A 12 45.28 40.16 -12.22
C PHE A 12 45.09 39.57 -10.80
N PHE A 13 43.98 39.83 -10.18
CA PHE A 13 43.55 39.06 -9.00
C PHE A 13 43.19 37.64 -9.43
N LEU A 14 44.09 36.69 -9.23
CA LEU A 14 43.79 35.27 -9.27
C LEU A 14 42.95 34.93 -8.02
N THR A 15 41.63 35.02 -8.16
CA THR A 15 40.73 34.40 -7.20
C THR A 15 40.89 32.89 -7.35
N SER A 16 41.69 32.29 -6.48
CA SER A 16 41.78 30.85 -6.30
C SER A 16 40.41 30.38 -5.79
N CYS A 17 39.57 29.89 -6.70
CA CYS A 17 38.44 29.05 -6.32
C CYS A 17 39.01 27.81 -5.62
N LYS A 18 39.00 27.80 -4.30
CA LYS A 18 39.10 26.54 -3.56
C LYS A 18 37.93 25.66 -4.02
N ASN A 19 38.19 24.77 -4.96
CA ASN A 19 37.36 23.61 -5.16
C ASN A 19 37.33 22.86 -3.83
N ASN A 20 36.31 23.10 -3.02
CA ASN A 20 35.91 22.14 -2.02
C ASN A 20 35.50 20.88 -2.81
N ALA A 21 36.49 20.02 -3.07
CA ALA A 21 36.23 18.65 -3.40
C ALA A 21 35.29 18.17 -2.29
N LEU A 22 34.01 17.93 -2.65
CA LEU A 22 33.11 17.17 -1.83
C LEU A 22 33.85 15.87 -1.56
N VAL A 23 34.53 15.78 -0.42
CA VAL A 23 35.00 14.51 0.11
C VAL A 23 33.75 13.66 0.14
N ASN A 24 33.63 12.74 -0.82
CA ASN A 24 32.60 11.70 -0.78
C ASN A 24 32.89 10.92 0.51
N LYS A 25 32.26 11.36 1.63
CA LYS A 25 32.06 10.47 2.75
C LYS A 25 31.42 9.21 2.16
N PRO A 26 31.95 8.01 2.45
CA PRO A 26 31.25 6.78 2.06
C PRO A 26 29.78 6.99 2.41
N SER A 27 28.90 6.89 1.43
CA SER A 27 27.48 7.07 1.64
C SER A 27 27.08 6.14 2.79
N GLU A 28 26.73 6.73 3.91
CA GLU A 28 26.23 5.98 5.07
C GLU A 28 25.12 5.08 4.59
N LYS A 29 25.21 3.76 4.88
CA LYS A 29 24.23 2.79 4.39
C LYS A 29 22.85 3.17 4.94
N GLN A 30 21.95 3.56 4.07
CA GLN A 30 20.56 3.91 4.43
C GLN A 30 19.70 2.65 4.61
N TYR A 31 18.79 2.68 5.54
CA TYR A 31 17.81 1.66 5.83
C TYR A 31 16.40 2.22 5.67
N VAL A 32 15.44 1.40 5.30
CA VAL A 32 14.05 1.81 5.14
C VAL A 32 13.14 0.85 5.89
N LEU A 33 12.24 1.39 6.70
CA LEU A 33 11.13 0.69 7.33
C LEU A 33 9.82 1.24 6.74
N LEU A 34 9.09 0.40 6.03
CA LEU A 34 7.78 0.70 5.48
C LEU A 34 6.70 0.02 6.34
N VAL A 35 5.87 0.81 7.00
CA VAL A 35 4.78 0.34 7.87
C VAL A 35 3.45 0.69 7.27
N SER A 36 2.53 -0.28 7.20
CA SER A 36 1.15 -0.06 6.80
C SER A 36 0.18 -0.43 7.92
N PHE A 37 -0.74 0.48 8.22
CA PHE A 37 -1.95 0.21 9.00
C PHE A 37 -3.12 0.14 8.02
N ASP A 38 -3.66 -1.06 7.77
CA ASP A 38 -4.74 -1.32 6.83
C ASP A 38 -6.00 -0.52 7.17
N GLY A 39 -6.63 0.09 6.18
CA GLY A 39 -7.87 0.84 6.35
C GLY A 39 -7.74 2.14 7.17
N PHE A 40 -6.52 2.58 7.48
CA PHE A 40 -6.27 3.76 8.32
C PHE A 40 -6.53 5.05 7.54
N ARG A 41 -7.66 5.68 7.80
CA ARG A 41 -8.11 6.88 7.09
C ARG A 41 -7.28 8.12 7.46
N TYR A 42 -7.04 8.97 6.50
CA TYR A 42 -6.17 10.16 6.60
C TYR A 42 -6.53 11.14 7.72
N ASP A 43 -7.80 11.19 8.13
CA ASP A 43 -8.30 12.10 9.17
C ASP A 43 -8.36 11.48 10.58
N TYR A 44 -8.05 10.19 10.73
CA TYR A 44 -8.10 9.51 12.04
C TYR A 44 -7.18 10.12 13.09
N PRO A 45 -5.95 10.57 12.79
CA PRO A 45 -5.09 11.18 13.78
C PRO A 45 -5.72 12.39 14.48
N GLU A 46 -6.38 13.25 13.73
CA GLU A 46 -7.03 14.44 14.26
C GLU A 46 -8.38 14.09 14.91
N LYS A 47 -9.19 13.27 14.21
CA LYS A 47 -10.54 12.90 14.66
C LYS A 47 -10.56 12.16 16.00
N PHE A 48 -9.60 11.29 16.24
CA PHE A 48 -9.52 10.43 17.41
C PHE A 48 -8.41 10.83 18.39
N ASN A 49 -7.76 11.96 18.15
CA ASN A 49 -6.71 12.52 19.01
C ASN A 49 -5.54 11.56 19.23
N LEU A 50 -4.95 11.04 18.15
CA LEU A 50 -3.85 10.08 18.19
C LEU A 50 -2.51 10.82 18.37
N GLU A 51 -1.98 10.81 19.57
CA GLU A 51 -0.87 11.67 19.99
C GLU A 51 0.47 11.34 19.30
N ASN A 52 0.79 10.05 19.10
CA ASN A 52 2.04 9.65 18.47
C ASN A 52 2.02 9.96 16.96
N PHE A 53 0.87 9.74 16.27
CA PHE A 53 0.70 10.17 14.89
C PHE A 53 0.84 11.69 14.73
N LYS A 54 0.30 12.48 15.63
CA LYS A 54 0.43 13.94 15.61
C LYS A 54 1.88 14.37 15.83
N LYS A 55 2.57 13.82 16.83
CA LYS A 55 3.99 14.08 17.07
C LYS A 55 4.87 13.70 15.89
N LEU A 56 4.57 12.56 15.22
CA LEU A 56 5.29 12.15 14.02
C LEU A 56 5.08 13.16 12.88
N LYS A 57 3.84 13.59 12.67
CA LYS A 57 3.49 14.61 11.66
C LYS A 57 4.29 15.91 11.81
N GLU A 58 4.49 16.38 13.04
CA GLU A 58 5.27 17.60 13.33
C GLU A 58 6.76 17.47 13.00
N LYS A 59 7.31 16.25 13.06
CA LYS A 59 8.74 15.96 12.91
C LYS A 59 9.10 15.35 11.55
N SER A 60 8.14 15.16 10.66
CA SER A 60 8.30 14.43 9.39
C SER A 60 7.80 15.20 8.18
N SER A 61 8.15 14.72 7.00
CA SER A 61 7.45 15.09 5.78
C SER A 61 6.09 14.40 5.76
N TYR A 62 5.03 15.17 5.63
CA TYR A 62 3.65 14.70 5.74
C TYR A 62 2.82 15.09 4.51
N ALA A 63 2.08 14.13 3.97
CA ALA A 63 1.04 14.37 2.97
C ALA A 63 -0.34 14.28 3.63
N LYS A 64 -1.28 15.15 3.22
CA LYS A 64 -2.65 15.16 3.76
C LYS A 64 -3.34 13.80 3.63
N GLY A 65 -3.08 13.10 2.55
CA GLY A 65 -3.58 11.75 2.30
C GLY A 65 -3.02 11.20 0.99
N MET A 66 -3.05 9.88 0.85
CA MET A 66 -2.70 9.18 -0.37
C MET A 66 -3.97 8.68 -1.05
N ILE A 67 -4.09 8.92 -2.35
CA ILE A 67 -5.22 8.41 -3.14
C ILE A 67 -4.92 6.95 -3.50
N PRO A 68 -5.76 5.99 -3.05
CA PRO A 68 -5.57 4.59 -3.39
C PRO A 68 -5.86 4.33 -4.88
N SER A 69 -5.25 3.28 -5.42
CA SER A 69 -5.63 2.80 -6.75
C SER A 69 -7.01 2.14 -6.70
N PHE A 70 -7.69 2.13 -7.85
CA PHE A 70 -8.93 1.37 -8.00
C PHE A 70 -8.63 -0.11 -8.30
N PRO A 71 -9.33 -1.05 -7.62
CA PRO A 71 -10.27 -0.83 -6.52
C PRO A 71 -9.55 -0.51 -5.21
N SER A 72 -10.20 0.30 -4.35
CA SER A 72 -9.68 0.62 -3.00
C SER A 72 -9.83 -0.59 -2.08
N LYS A 73 -8.97 -1.59 -2.26
CA LYS A 73 -8.96 -2.88 -1.56
C LYS A 73 -7.54 -3.22 -1.12
N THR A 74 -7.44 -4.02 -0.09
CA THR A 74 -6.19 -4.38 0.59
C THR A 74 -5.11 -4.92 -0.35
N PHE A 75 -5.40 -6.03 -1.04
CA PHE A 75 -4.39 -6.72 -1.84
C PHE A 75 -3.95 -5.91 -3.06
N PRO A 76 -4.86 -5.33 -3.87
CA PRO A 76 -4.48 -4.46 -4.97
C PRO A 76 -3.58 -3.30 -4.54
N ASN A 77 -3.92 -2.61 -3.44
CA ASN A 77 -3.19 -1.41 -3.05
C ASN A 77 -1.86 -1.71 -2.37
N HIS A 78 -1.78 -2.69 -1.47
CA HIS A 78 -0.49 -3.08 -0.90
C HIS A 78 0.49 -3.56 -1.96
N TYR A 79 0.00 -4.29 -2.97
CA TYR A 79 0.85 -4.75 -4.05
C TYR A 79 1.20 -3.62 -5.03
N THR A 80 0.31 -2.65 -5.24
CA THR A 80 0.62 -1.40 -5.94
C THR A 80 1.74 -0.62 -5.24
N ILE A 81 1.66 -0.44 -3.91
CA ILE A 81 2.67 0.27 -3.13
C ILE A 81 4.05 -0.38 -3.29
N ILE A 82 4.12 -1.71 -3.24
CA ILE A 82 5.39 -2.43 -3.24
C ILE A 82 5.98 -2.66 -4.64
N THR A 83 5.18 -2.52 -5.71
CA THR A 83 5.64 -2.71 -7.10
C THR A 83 5.73 -1.40 -7.90
N GLY A 84 5.03 -0.34 -7.46
CA GLY A 84 4.85 0.88 -8.23
C GLY A 84 3.96 0.70 -9.47
N MET A 85 3.24 -0.42 -9.58
CA MET A 85 2.37 -0.74 -10.72
C MET A 85 0.90 -0.63 -10.32
N TYR A 86 0.02 -0.31 -11.26
CA TYR A 86 -1.42 -0.36 -11.02
C TYR A 86 -1.98 -1.79 -11.06
N PRO A 87 -3.14 -2.07 -10.41
CA PRO A 87 -3.76 -3.40 -10.36
C PRO A 87 -3.92 -4.08 -11.71
N GLY A 88 -4.33 -3.35 -12.74
CA GLY A 88 -4.44 -3.87 -14.11
C GLY A 88 -3.11 -4.29 -14.74
N SER A 89 -1.98 -3.81 -14.23
CA SER A 89 -0.64 -4.15 -14.72
C SER A 89 0.03 -5.26 -13.91
N HIS A 90 -0.20 -5.30 -12.59
CA HIS A 90 0.41 -6.33 -11.75
C HIS A 90 -0.49 -7.56 -11.53
N GLY A 91 -1.76 -7.51 -11.95
CA GLY A 91 -2.64 -8.67 -11.98
C GLY A 91 -3.49 -8.92 -10.74
N LEU A 92 -3.15 -8.38 -9.56
CA LEU A 92 -4.01 -8.41 -8.38
C LEU A 92 -5.09 -7.33 -8.51
N VAL A 93 -6.13 -7.64 -9.24
CA VAL A 93 -7.18 -6.67 -9.60
C VAL A 93 -8.25 -6.51 -8.52
N ASP A 94 -8.27 -7.40 -7.52
CA ASP A 94 -9.18 -7.37 -6.40
C ASP A 94 -8.71 -8.30 -5.26
N ASN A 95 -9.43 -8.27 -4.11
CA ASN A 95 -9.31 -9.26 -3.04
C ASN A 95 -9.92 -10.63 -3.42
N LYS A 96 -10.86 -10.64 -4.38
CA LYS A 96 -11.41 -11.85 -5.02
C LYS A 96 -11.67 -11.56 -6.49
N PHE A 97 -11.10 -12.36 -7.40
CA PHE A 97 -11.25 -12.20 -8.85
C PHE A 97 -11.01 -13.51 -9.59
N TYR A 98 -11.55 -13.63 -10.80
CA TYR A 98 -11.20 -14.70 -11.71
C TYR A 98 -9.95 -14.33 -12.50
N ALA A 99 -8.97 -15.21 -12.52
CA ALA A 99 -7.74 -15.07 -13.29
C ALA A 99 -7.80 -15.95 -14.54
N PRO A 100 -8.09 -15.39 -15.72
CA PRO A 100 -8.29 -16.19 -16.95
C PRO A 100 -7.08 -17.00 -17.38
N ALA A 101 -5.86 -16.51 -17.09
CA ALA A 101 -4.62 -17.22 -17.46
C ALA A 101 -4.41 -18.51 -16.65
N GLU A 102 -4.94 -18.57 -15.45
CA GLU A 102 -4.83 -19.72 -14.53
C GLU A 102 -6.13 -20.55 -14.48
N ASP A 103 -7.20 -20.07 -15.12
CA ASP A 103 -8.57 -20.61 -15.03
C ASP A 103 -9.00 -20.88 -13.59
N LYS A 104 -8.74 -19.90 -12.70
CA LYS A 104 -8.98 -20.01 -11.26
C LYS A 104 -9.50 -18.70 -10.67
N ILE A 105 -10.25 -18.84 -9.60
CA ILE A 105 -10.62 -17.72 -8.74
C ILE A 105 -9.52 -17.52 -7.71
N TYR A 106 -8.94 -16.32 -7.69
CA TYR A 106 -8.11 -15.84 -6.58
C TYR A 106 -9.01 -15.35 -5.45
N SER A 107 -8.65 -15.64 -4.21
CA SER A 107 -9.36 -15.14 -3.03
C SER A 107 -8.44 -15.12 -1.82
N ILE A 108 -8.49 -14.07 -0.99
CA ILE A 108 -7.63 -13.94 0.21
C ILE A 108 -7.76 -15.13 1.18
N PRO A 109 -8.96 -15.68 1.47
CA PRO A 109 -9.09 -16.85 2.33
C PRO A 109 -8.42 -18.11 1.77
N ASP A 110 -8.21 -18.19 0.46
CA ASP A 110 -7.50 -19.30 -0.17
C ASP A 110 -5.99 -19.10 -0.04
N ARG A 111 -5.39 -19.69 0.98
CA ARG A 111 -3.96 -19.59 1.26
C ARG A 111 -3.09 -20.16 0.14
N GLN A 112 -3.58 -21.16 -0.60
CA GLN A 112 -2.84 -21.69 -1.75
C GLN A 112 -2.80 -20.67 -2.90
N ALA A 113 -3.89 -19.94 -3.13
CA ALA A 113 -3.90 -18.87 -4.11
C ALA A 113 -2.97 -17.71 -3.69
N VAL A 114 -3.03 -17.29 -2.42
CA VAL A 114 -2.18 -16.20 -1.87
C VAL A 114 -0.69 -16.53 -1.97
N GLN A 115 -0.30 -17.79 -1.84
CA GLN A 115 1.09 -18.23 -1.91
C GLN A 115 1.53 -18.64 -3.33
N ASN A 116 0.64 -18.57 -4.31
CA ASN A 116 0.96 -18.92 -5.68
C ASN A 116 1.52 -17.73 -6.46
N PRO A 117 2.81 -17.74 -6.86
CA PRO A 117 3.45 -16.61 -7.53
C PRO A 117 2.83 -16.26 -8.88
N LYS A 118 2.05 -17.14 -9.50
CA LYS A 118 1.42 -16.88 -10.80
C LYS A 118 0.39 -15.74 -10.78
N PHE A 119 -0.17 -15.42 -9.61
CA PHE A 119 -1.10 -14.31 -9.46
C PHE A 119 -0.42 -12.93 -9.31
N TYR A 120 0.91 -12.89 -9.19
CA TYR A 120 1.66 -11.69 -8.85
C TYR A 120 2.55 -11.27 -10.02
N GLY A 121 2.08 -10.33 -10.81
CA GLY A 121 2.87 -9.73 -11.89
C GLY A 121 3.83 -8.64 -11.40
N GLY A 122 4.80 -8.29 -12.23
CA GLY A 122 5.80 -7.29 -11.89
C GLY A 122 6.89 -7.77 -10.94
N MET A 123 7.61 -6.85 -10.33
CA MET A 123 8.71 -7.12 -9.41
C MET A 123 8.53 -6.29 -8.14
N PRO A 124 8.27 -6.92 -6.99
CA PRO A 124 8.21 -6.21 -5.72
C PRO A 124 9.56 -5.58 -5.35
N GLN A 125 9.51 -4.48 -4.61
CA GLN A 125 10.69 -3.72 -4.20
C GLN A 125 11.74 -4.57 -3.48
N TRP A 126 11.32 -5.53 -2.66
CA TRP A 126 12.27 -6.44 -1.99
C TRP A 126 13.11 -7.25 -2.97
N GLN A 127 12.54 -7.77 -4.07
CA GLN A 127 13.29 -8.52 -5.07
C GLN A 127 14.23 -7.62 -5.87
N TRP A 128 13.76 -6.43 -6.25
CA TRP A 128 14.60 -5.47 -6.95
C TRP A 128 15.86 -5.15 -6.13
N LEU A 129 15.70 -4.92 -4.83
CA LEU A 129 16.80 -4.66 -3.90
C LEU A 129 17.73 -5.87 -3.73
N GLN A 130 17.17 -7.10 -3.64
CA GLN A 130 17.96 -8.33 -3.54
C GLN A 130 18.82 -8.57 -4.79
N LYS A 131 18.31 -8.29 -5.98
CA LYS A 131 19.07 -8.33 -7.24
C LYS A 131 20.25 -7.34 -7.25
N HIS A 132 20.21 -6.31 -6.38
CA HIS A 132 21.30 -5.35 -6.18
C HIS A 132 22.14 -5.66 -4.92
N GLY A 133 22.11 -6.89 -4.42
CA GLY A 133 22.93 -7.35 -3.31
C GLY A 133 22.48 -6.90 -1.92
N MET A 134 21.26 -6.40 -1.77
CA MET A 134 20.71 -5.97 -0.49
C MET A 134 19.84 -7.05 0.12
N LYS A 135 19.97 -7.31 1.42
CA LYS A 135 19.01 -8.14 2.16
C LYS A 135 17.75 -7.35 2.45
N THR A 136 16.62 -8.04 2.46
CA THR A 136 15.30 -7.46 2.72
C THR A 136 14.52 -8.30 3.72
N ALA A 137 13.54 -7.70 4.38
CA ALA A 137 12.67 -8.41 5.29
C ALA A 137 11.20 -8.02 5.09
N SER A 138 10.27 -8.93 5.37
CA SER A 138 8.85 -8.65 5.32
C SER A 138 8.11 -9.32 6.47
N TYR A 139 7.37 -8.51 7.22
CA TYR A 139 6.43 -8.99 8.20
C TYR A 139 5.02 -8.77 7.68
N PHE A 140 4.47 -9.81 7.01
CA PHE A 140 3.09 -9.91 6.52
C PHE A 140 2.69 -8.98 5.37
N TRP A 141 3.58 -8.49 4.56
CA TRP A 141 3.19 -7.70 3.39
C TRP A 141 2.59 -8.56 2.28
N VAL A 142 1.60 -8.02 1.55
CA VAL A 142 0.95 -8.72 0.41
C VAL A 142 1.99 -9.15 -0.63
N GLY A 143 1.97 -10.44 -0.97
CA GLY A 143 2.91 -11.06 -1.92
C GLY A 143 4.21 -11.57 -1.30
N SER A 144 4.54 -11.23 -0.03
CA SER A 144 5.79 -11.69 0.60
C SER A 144 5.82 -13.18 0.92
N GLU A 145 4.66 -13.83 0.90
CA GLU A 145 4.51 -15.27 1.12
C GLU A 145 4.54 -16.11 -0.18
N ALA A 146 4.64 -15.46 -1.32
CA ALA A 146 4.74 -16.13 -2.61
C ALA A 146 6.16 -16.00 -3.16
N PRO A 147 6.76 -17.08 -3.72
CA PRO A 147 8.08 -17.00 -4.34
C PRO A 147 7.98 -16.32 -5.72
N ILE A 148 7.65 -15.04 -5.72
CA ILE A 148 7.47 -14.23 -6.93
C ILE A 148 8.79 -14.24 -7.71
N GLN A 149 8.75 -14.60 -9.00
CA GLN A 149 9.95 -14.79 -9.82
C GLN A 149 10.98 -15.77 -9.20
N GLY A 150 10.51 -16.71 -8.36
CA GLY A 150 11.34 -17.74 -7.74
C GLY A 150 11.97 -17.37 -6.40
N GLU A 151 11.72 -16.16 -5.87
CA GLU A 151 12.37 -15.66 -4.67
C GLU A 151 11.39 -15.10 -3.64
N TYR A 152 11.70 -15.31 -2.36
CA TYR A 152 11.09 -14.64 -1.21
C TYR A 152 11.95 -13.45 -0.76
N PRO A 153 11.44 -12.52 0.09
CA PRO A 153 12.32 -11.66 0.88
C PRO A 153 13.34 -12.49 1.66
N THR A 154 14.54 -11.96 1.91
CA THR A 154 15.61 -12.69 2.64
C THR A 154 15.12 -13.20 4.00
N TYR A 155 14.36 -12.38 4.69
CA TYR A 155 13.65 -12.74 5.92
C TYR A 155 12.16 -12.46 5.73
N TRP A 156 11.31 -13.38 6.07
CA TRP A 156 9.87 -13.20 5.98
C TRP A 156 9.11 -14.03 6.99
N LYS A 157 7.88 -13.68 7.23
CA LYS A 157 6.96 -14.43 8.08
C LYS A 157 5.72 -14.77 7.29
N GLN A 158 5.26 -16.01 7.43
CA GLN A 158 3.95 -16.41 6.92
C GLN A 158 2.87 -15.75 7.76
N TYR A 159 1.83 -15.21 7.12
CA TYR A 159 0.75 -14.51 7.80
C TYR A 159 0.05 -15.40 8.82
N ASP A 160 -0.02 -14.90 10.04
CA ASP A 160 -0.74 -15.48 11.17
C ASP A 160 -1.34 -14.34 12.00
N SER A 161 -2.67 -14.24 12.00
CA SER A 161 -3.41 -13.22 12.76
C SER A 161 -3.33 -13.37 14.27
N ASN A 162 -2.85 -14.53 14.79
CA ASN A 162 -2.72 -14.78 16.23
C ASN A 162 -1.43 -14.20 16.81
N VAL A 163 -0.47 -13.80 15.97
CA VAL A 163 0.79 -13.20 16.44
C VAL A 163 0.52 -11.81 17.01
N LEU A 164 0.96 -11.57 18.25
CA LEU A 164 0.82 -10.29 18.93
C LEU A 164 1.47 -9.16 18.10
N TYR A 165 0.80 -8.02 18.03
CA TYR A 165 1.31 -6.86 17.27
C TYR A 165 2.65 -6.34 17.82
N THR A 166 2.85 -6.42 19.13
CA THR A 166 4.12 -6.08 19.77
C THR A 166 5.26 -7.01 19.38
N GLU A 167 4.99 -8.30 19.18
CA GLU A 167 5.98 -9.27 18.68
C GLU A 167 6.40 -8.96 17.24
N ARG A 168 5.46 -8.46 16.41
CA ARG A 168 5.79 -8.02 15.04
C ARG A 168 6.77 -6.85 15.08
N VAL A 169 6.53 -5.86 15.94
CA VAL A 169 7.43 -4.71 16.14
C VAL A 169 8.79 -5.17 16.64
N GLU A 170 8.83 -6.02 17.67
CA GLU A 170 10.08 -6.53 18.23
C GLU A 170 10.90 -7.31 17.20
N GLN A 171 10.27 -8.16 16.39
CA GLN A 171 10.95 -8.91 15.34
C GLN A 171 11.56 -7.98 14.29
N VAL A 172 10.88 -6.92 13.91
CA VAL A 172 11.42 -5.91 12.98
C VAL A 172 12.65 -5.23 13.58
N MET A 173 12.60 -4.85 14.86
CA MET A 173 13.76 -4.28 15.54
C MET A 173 14.91 -5.30 15.65
N ASN A 174 14.60 -6.59 15.85
CA ASN A 174 15.61 -7.66 15.89
C ASN A 174 16.29 -7.84 14.52
N TRP A 175 15.58 -7.70 13.41
CA TRP A 175 16.20 -7.70 12.09
C TRP A 175 17.18 -6.54 11.89
N PHE A 176 16.85 -5.36 12.37
CA PHE A 176 17.77 -4.22 12.30
C PHE A 176 18.96 -4.34 13.28
N ARG A 177 18.87 -5.17 14.32
CA ARG A 177 20.01 -5.46 15.23
C ARG A 177 20.98 -6.49 14.69
N LEU A 178 20.66 -7.19 13.60
CA LEU A 178 21.58 -8.15 12.99
C LEU A 178 22.92 -7.50 12.63
N PRO A 179 24.02 -8.29 12.57
CA PRO A 179 25.28 -7.79 12.03
C PRO A 179 25.09 -7.15 10.66
N GLU A 180 25.85 -6.14 10.33
CA GLU A 180 25.67 -5.34 9.11
C GLU A 180 25.57 -6.19 7.82
N ALA A 181 26.36 -7.25 7.71
CA ALA A 181 26.33 -8.17 6.57
C ALA A 181 25.04 -8.96 6.44
N GLU A 182 24.32 -9.15 7.55
CA GLU A 182 23.06 -9.88 7.59
C GLU A 182 21.83 -8.94 7.69
N ARG A 183 22.05 -7.67 8.00
CA ARG A 183 20.98 -6.70 8.28
C ARG A 183 20.21 -6.33 7.00
N PRO A 184 18.87 -6.46 7.00
CA PRO A 184 18.06 -6.03 5.86
C PRO A 184 18.10 -4.50 5.70
N ARG A 185 18.22 -4.05 4.44
CA ARG A 185 18.21 -2.63 4.08
C ARG A 185 16.79 -2.08 3.87
N PHE A 186 15.83 -2.95 3.61
CA PHE A 186 14.43 -2.64 3.42
C PHE A 186 13.58 -3.64 4.19
N VAL A 187 12.71 -3.12 5.05
CA VAL A 187 11.82 -3.93 5.89
C VAL A 187 10.39 -3.44 5.71
N THR A 188 9.45 -4.35 5.53
CA THR A 188 8.02 -4.05 5.54
C THR A 188 7.36 -4.62 6.79
N LEU A 189 6.36 -3.89 7.32
CA LEU A 189 5.56 -4.27 8.49
C LEU A 189 4.09 -3.93 8.24
N TYR A 190 3.19 -4.88 8.49
CA TYR A 190 1.77 -4.74 8.21
C TYR A 190 0.91 -5.05 9.43
N PHE A 191 -0.16 -4.26 9.58
CA PHE A 191 -1.19 -4.39 10.61
C PHE A 191 -2.58 -4.31 10.00
N GLU A 192 -3.44 -5.29 10.29
CA GLU A 192 -4.79 -5.45 9.73
C GLU A 192 -5.93 -4.94 10.63
N PHE A 193 -5.69 -4.74 11.91
CA PHE A 193 -6.74 -4.65 12.93
C PHE A 193 -7.64 -3.41 12.83
N VAL A 194 -7.14 -2.29 12.29
CA VAL A 194 -7.95 -1.07 12.10
C VAL A 194 -9.00 -1.30 11.02
N ASP A 195 -8.62 -1.92 9.89
CA ASP A 195 -9.54 -2.32 8.84
C ASP A 195 -10.58 -3.31 9.34
N THR A 196 -10.13 -4.34 10.06
CA THR A 196 -11.01 -5.35 10.66
C THR A 196 -12.08 -4.73 11.57
N ALA A 197 -11.67 -3.82 12.46
CA ALA A 197 -12.61 -3.15 13.36
C ALA A 197 -13.60 -2.27 12.60
N GLY A 198 -13.11 -1.51 11.61
CA GLY A 198 -13.94 -0.67 10.76
C GLY A 198 -15.01 -1.47 10.01
N HIS A 199 -14.64 -2.62 9.45
CA HIS A 199 -15.58 -3.53 8.77
C HIS A 199 -16.63 -4.09 9.72
N GLN A 200 -16.26 -4.46 10.94
CA GLN A 200 -17.16 -5.08 11.90
C GLN A 200 -18.13 -4.10 12.56
N THR A 201 -17.69 -2.86 12.80
CA THR A 201 -18.39 -1.96 13.70
C THR A 201 -18.61 -0.54 13.17
N GLY A 202 -18.10 -0.24 11.96
CA GLY A 202 -18.22 1.07 11.31
C GLY A 202 -17.14 2.08 11.76
N THR A 203 -17.11 3.23 11.05
CA THR A 203 -16.01 4.21 11.15
C THR A 203 -16.11 5.17 12.35
N ASN A 204 -17.11 5.00 13.22
CA ASN A 204 -17.35 5.86 14.39
C ASN A 204 -17.56 5.07 15.69
N SER A 205 -17.28 3.78 15.71
CA SER A 205 -17.52 2.90 16.86
C SER A 205 -16.46 3.06 17.95
N GLU A 206 -16.82 2.72 19.19
CA GLU A 206 -15.84 2.64 20.29
C GLU A 206 -14.80 1.54 20.06
N LYS A 207 -15.17 0.44 19.37
CA LYS A 207 -14.22 -0.62 19.01
C LYS A 207 -13.15 -0.09 18.07
N LEU A 208 -13.54 0.61 16.99
CA LEU A 208 -12.56 1.23 16.09
C LEU A 208 -11.66 2.22 16.82
N LYS A 209 -12.23 3.03 17.73
CA LYS A 209 -11.45 3.96 18.54
C LYS A 209 -10.39 3.27 19.39
N GLN A 210 -10.72 2.14 20.01
CA GLN A 210 -9.77 1.32 20.76
C GLN A 210 -8.63 0.80 19.87
N GLU A 211 -8.95 0.30 18.69
CA GLU A 211 -7.93 -0.18 17.75
C GLU A 211 -7.06 0.97 17.21
N LEU A 212 -7.63 2.15 17.02
CA LEU A 212 -6.84 3.33 16.65
C LEU A 212 -5.89 3.79 17.76
N GLN A 213 -6.30 3.69 19.05
CA GLN A 213 -5.40 3.95 20.17
C GLN A 213 -4.26 2.91 20.21
N LEU A 214 -4.57 1.63 19.96
CA LEU A 214 -3.54 0.60 19.84
C LEU A 214 -2.57 0.89 18.67
N ALA A 215 -3.07 1.35 17.52
CA ALA A 215 -2.22 1.75 16.39
C ALA A 215 -1.29 2.91 16.77
N ASP A 216 -1.79 3.88 17.53
CA ASP A 216 -0.99 5.00 18.05
C ASP A 216 0.09 4.55 19.03
N GLU A 217 -0.22 3.63 19.94
CA GLU A 217 0.74 3.03 20.85
C GLU A 217 1.84 2.26 20.12
N LEU A 218 1.45 1.43 19.15
CA LEU A 218 2.39 0.66 18.32
C LEU A 218 3.30 1.59 17.50
N LEU A 219 2.75 2.67 16.93
CA LEU A 219 3.56 3.69 16.27
C LEU A 219 4.60 4.29 17.24
N GLY A 220 4.20 4.63 18.46
CA GLY A 220 5.11 5.10 19.52
C GLY A 220 6.23 4.10 19.78
N GLN A 221 5.92 2.80 19.93
CA GLN A 221 6.91 1.74 20.11
C GLN A 221 7.84 1.59 18.91
N ILE A 222 7.33 1.67 17.68
CA ILE A 222 8.13 1.61 16.46
C ILE A 222 9.13 2.77 16.43
N MET A 223 8.66 4.00 16.63
CA MET A 223 9.52 5.18 16.59
C MET A 223 10.59 5.16 17.70
N GLN A 224 10.22 4.76 18.92
CA GLN A 224 11.19 4.57 20.01
C GLN A 224 12.18 3.45 19.70
N GLY A 225 11.72 2.33 19.12
CA GLY A 225 12.57 1.24 18.71
C GLY A 225 13.60 1.66 17.65
N VAL A 226 13.17 2.43 16.66
CA VAL A 226 14.04 2.97 15.59
C VAL A 226 15.06 3.95 16.18
N GLU A 227 14.64 4.85 17.05
CA GLU A 227 15.54 5.82 17.72
C GLU A 227 16.64 5.12 18.53
N ASN A 228 16.30 4.03 19.21
CA ASN A 228 17.26 3.27 20.03
C ASN A 228 18.28 2.45 19.24
N LEU A 229 18.12 2.32 17.89
CA LEU A 229 19.02 1.53 17.07
C LEU A 229 20.27 2.29 16.61
N ASP A 230 20.28 3.61 16.71
CA ASP A 230 21.38 4.47 16.23
C ASP A 230 21.77 4.13 14.77
N LEU A 231 20.79 3.90 13.93
CA LEU A 231 20.91 3.59 12.50
C LEU A 231 20.17 4.64 11.66
N PRO A 232 20.69 5.01 10.49
CA PRO A 232 19.99 5.94 9.59
C PRO A 232 18.79 5.25 8.91
N ILE A 233 17.72 5.04 9.67
CA ILE A 233 16.48 4.40 9.20
C ILE A 233 15.48 5.48 8.78
N THR A 234 15.09 5.48 7.51
CA THR A 234 13.91 6.21 7.05
C THR A 234 12.67 5.39 7.30
N THR A 235 11.80 5.86 8.19
CA THR A 235 10.51 5.22 8.47
C THR A 235 9.41 5.85 7.63
N ILE A 236 8.69 5.05 6.88
CA ILE A 236 7.54 5.45 6.04
C ILE A 236 6.29 4.81 6.65
N ILE A 237 5.34 5.65 7.08
CA ILE A 237 4.04 5.21 7.60
C ILE A 237 2.99 5.48 6.53
N THR A 238 2.20 4.45 6.20
CA THR A 238 1.16 4.53 5.17
C THR A 238 -0.07 3.71 5.54
N ALA A 239 -1.09 3.78 4.72
CA ALA A 239 -2.21 2.87 4.62
C ALA A 239 -2.42 2.53 3.14
N ASP A 240 -3.12 1.46 2.87
CA ASP A 240 -3.49 1.02 1.52
C ASP A 240 -4.75 1.74 1.03
N HIS A 241 -5.69 2.00 1.91
CA HIS A 241 -6.94 2.76 1.70
C HIS A 241 -7.47 3.32 3.01
N GLY A 242 -8.56 4.06 2.95
CA GLY A 242 -9.37 4.43 4.11
C GLY A 242 -10.65 3.61 4.16
N MET A 243 -11.65 4.10 4.92
CA MET A 243 -12.94 3.45 5.09
C MET A 243 -14.06 4.49 5.21
N ILE A 244 -15.24 4.16 4.69
CA ILE A 244 -16.46 4.94 4.85
C ILE A 244 -17.63 4.05 5.19
N ASP A 245 -18.56 4.56 5.99
CA ASP A 245 -19.83 3.85 6.26
C ASP A 245 -20.76 3.91 5.04
N MET A 246 -21.30 2.78 4.67
CA MET A 246 -22.34 2.67 3.65
C MET A 246 -23.70 2.99 4.27
N THR A 247 -24.18 4.20 4.06
CA THR A 247 -25.50 4.62 4.55
C THR A 247 -26.57 4.48 3.48
N SER A 248 -27.81 4.22 3.90
CA SER A 248 -28.97 4.14 3.00
C SER A 248 -29.27 5.46 2.26
N GLU A 249 -28.84 6.59 2.84
CA GLU A 249 -29.05 7.93 2.28
C GLU A 249 -28.25 8.17 0.99
N LYS A 250 -27.10 7.51 0.84
CA LYS A 250 -26.23 7.64 -0.35
C LYS A 250 -26.64 6.74 -1.50
N GLY A 251 -27.69 5.93 -1.31
CA GLY A 251 -28.17 4.94 -2.27
C GLY A 251 -27.24 3.73 -2.33
N LYS A 252 -27.84 2.54 -2.44
CA LYS A 252 -27.12 1.27 -2.66
C LYS A 252 -27.53 0.73 -4.01
N ILE A 253 -26.55 0.39 -4.84
CA ILE A 253 -26.82 -0.40 -6.04
C ILE A 253 -26.77 -1.86 -5.60
N ILE A 254 -27.89 -2.56 -5.72
CA ILE A 254 -28.00 -3.97 -5.39
C ILE A 254 -27.97 -4.75 -6.71
N ILE A 255 -26.91 -5.54 -6.89
CA ILE A 255 -26.90 -6.54 -7.94
C ILE A 255 -27.75 -7.70 -7.47
N THR A 256 -28.88 -7.87 -8.09
CA THR A 256 -29.84 -8.88 -7.70
C THR A 256 -29.57 -10.20 -8.44
N GLU A 257 -30.02 -11.29 -7.86
CA GLU A 257 -30.01 -12.61 -8.48
C GLU A 257 -30.67 -12.59 -9.88
N SER A 258 -31.61 -11.69 -10.11
CA SER A 258 -32.24 -11.53 -11.43
C SER A 258 -31.27 -11.07 -12.52
N LEU A 259 -30.32 -10.19 -12.23
CA LEU A 259 -29.29 -9.78 -13.19
C LEU A 259 -28.30 -10.91 -13.43
N GLU A 260 -27.86 -11.58 -12.38
CA GLU A 260 -26.96 -12.73 -12.48
C GLU A 260 -27.60 -13.85 -13.32
N ASN A 261 -28.86 -14.19 -13.07
CA ASN A 261 -29.62 -15.17 -13.84
C ASN A 261 -29.81 -14.75 -15.31
N LYS A 262 -30.04 -13.46 -15.56
CA LYS A 262 -30.17 -12.92 -16.91
C LYS A 262 -28.89 -13.05 -17.70
N LEU A 263 -27.74 -12.86 -17.07
CA LEU A 263 -26.42 -12.85 -17.72
C LEU A 263 -25.70 -14.21 -17.69
N LYS A 264 -26.19 -15.20 -16.97
CA LYS A 264 -25.50 -16.47 -16.68
C LYS A 264 -24.95 -17.20 -17.91
N ASP A 265 -25.59 -17.09 -19.06
CA ASP A 265 -25.15 -17.74 -20.30
C ASP A 265 -24.12 -16.90 -21.07
N LYS A 266 -23.96 -15.62 -20.73
CA LYS A 266 -23.09 -14.63 -21.39
C LYS A 266 -21.89 -14.21 -20.55
N ALA A 267 -22.03 -14.20 -19.24
CA ALA A 267 -20.99 -13.73 -18.33
C ALA A 267 -21.09 -14.39 -16.95
N ASP A 268 -19.96 -14.51 -16.29
CA ASP A 268 -19.84 -14.81 -14.87
C ASP A 268 -19.64 -13.50 -14.09
N MET A 269 -20.24 -13.39 -12.92
CA MET A 269 -20.19 -12.18 -12.10
C MET A 269 -19.55 -12.48 -10.76
N ILE A 270 -18.61 -11.62 -10.34
CA ILE A 270 -18.00 -11.67 -9.01
C ILE A 270 -18.33 -10.35 -8.30
N ASN A 271 -19.25 -10.44 -7.34
CA ASN A 271 -19.66 -9.31 -6.51
C ASN A 271 -18.71 -9.15 -5.33
N ASN A 272 -18.02 -8.00 -5.25
CA ASN A 272 -17.07 -7.64 -4.19
C ASN A 272 -17.61 -6.51 -3.29
N GLY A 273 -18.93 -6.34 -3.22
CA GLY A 273 -19.60 -5.35 -2.39
C GLY A 273 -19.67 -3.97 -3.06
N MET A 274 -18.57 -3.23 -3.09
CA MET A 274 -18.55 -1.87 -3.65
C MET A 274 -18.56 -1.83 -5.18
N HIS A 275 -18.19 -2.92 -5.81
CA HIS A 275 -18.18 -3.09 -7.27
C HIS A 275 -18.39 -4.56 -7.62
N CYS A 276 -18.69 -4.82 -8.87
CA CYS A 276 -18.84 -6.15 -9.40
C CYS A 276 -17.98 -6.30 -10.65
N GLN A 277 -17.28 -7.41 -10.75
CA GLN A 277 -16.54 -7.79 -11.93
C GLN A 277 -17.41 -8.67 -12.82
N VAL A 278 -17.40 -8.43 -14.13
CA VAL A 278 -18.16 -9.16 -15.11
C VAL A 278 -17.19 -9.79 -16.12
N TYR A 279 -17.14 -11.10 -16.16
CA TYR A 279 -16.28 -11.89 -17.02
C TYR A 279 -17.08 -12.47 -18.18
N LEU A 280 -16.85 -11.96 -19.39
CA LEU A 280 -17.57 -12.41 -20.59
C LEU A 280 -17.13 -13.81 -21.00
N LYS A 281 -18.10 -14.71 -21.21
CA LYS A 281 -17.87 -16.05 -21.78
C LYS A 281 -17.51 -15.96 -23.26
N ASN A 282 -18.03 -14.94 -23.95
CA ASN A 282 -17.68 -14.60 -25.33
C ASN A 282 -17.38 -13.10 -25.46
N LYS A 283 -16.16 -12.76 -25.84
CA LYS A 283 -15.70 -11.36 -25.97
C LYS A 283 -16.55 -10.56 -26.99
N ASN A 284 -17.14 -11.21 -27.99
CA ASN A 284 -17.98 -10.55 -28.99
C ASN A 284 -19.32 -10.04 -28.40
N GLN A 285 -19.72 -10.52 -27.23
CA GLN A 285 -20.94 -10.09 -26.56
C GLN A 285 -20.75 -8.89 -25.61
N LYS A 286 -19.58 -8.25 -25.63
CA LYS A 286 -19.26 -7.14 -24.72
C LYS A 286 -20.30 -6.03 -24.76
N GLU A 287 -20.66 -5.56 -25.95
CA GLU A 287 -21.61 -4.46 -26.08
C GLU A 287 -23.03 -4.89 -25.67
N GLU A 288 -23.46 -6.08 -26.04
CA GLU A 288 -24.75 -6.64 -25.65
C GLU A 288 -24.87 -6.70 -24.12
N VAL A 289 -23.91 -7.32 -23.45
CA VAL A 289 -23.88 -7.44 -21.97
C VAL A 289 -23.82 -6.08 -21.31
N TYR A 290 -23.02 -5.15 -21.82
CA TYR A 290 -22.94 -3.78 -21.31
C TYR A 290 -24.31 -3.07 -21.37
N GLN A 291 -25.02 -3.15 -22.51
CA GLN A 291 -26.34 -2.53 -22.66
C GLN A 291 -27.39 -3.19 -21.75
N GLU A 292 -27.34 -4.50 -21.55
CA GLU A 292 -28.24 -5.19 -20.64
C GLU A 292 -28.02 -4.76 -19.19
N ILE A 293 -26.78 -4.63 -18.73
CA ILE A 293 -26.43 -4.11 -17.42
C ILE A 293 -26.90 -2.67 -17.26
N LYS A 294 -26.60 -1.82 -18.25
CA LYS A 294 -27.00 -0.41 -18.24
C LYS A 294 -28.52 -0.24 -18.14
N GLN A 295 -29.29 -0.98 -18.90
CA GLN A 295 -30.75 -0.95 -18.83
C GLN A 295 -31.27 -1.40 -17.46
N TYR A 296 -30.67 -2.45 -16.90
CA TYR A 296 -31.05 -2.95 -15.57
C TYR A 296 -30.88 -1.86 -14.49
N PHE A 297 -29.75 -1.14 -14.50
CA PHE A 297 -29.52 -0.06 -13.55
C PHE A 297 -30.41 1.16 -13.79
N LEU A 298 -30.72 1.51 -15.03
CA LEU A 298 -31.67 2.58 -15.34
C LEU A 298 -33.06 2.30 -14.78
N ILE A 299 -33.55 1.07 -14.89
CA ILE A 299 -34.86 0.64 -14.33
C ILE A 299 -34.83 0.75 -12.80
N ILE A 300 -33.75 0.29 -12.14
CA ILE A 300 -33.61 0.39 -10.70
C ILE A 300 -33.59 1.85 -10.24
N ILE A 301 -32.84 2.72 -10.90
CA ILE A 301 -32.75 4.16 -10.57
C ILE A 301 -34.13 4.80 -10.70
N GLN A 302 -34.90 4.51 -11.73
CA GLN A 302 -36.27 5.01 -11.92
C GLN A 302 -37.24 4.53 -10.83
N LEU A 303 -37.18 3.26 -10.45
CA LEU A 303 -37.97 2.72 -9.35
C LEU A 303 -37.69 3.43 -8.03
N PHE A 304 -36.42 3.69 -7.70
CA PHE A 304 -36.06 4.43 -6.48
C PHE A 304 -36.47 5.89 -6.50
N GLN A 305 -36.51 6.53 -7.67
CA GLN A 305 -37.04 7.90 -7.79
C GLN A 305 -38.55 7.99 -7.56
N HIS A 306 -39.30 6.99 -7.99
CA HIS A 306 -40.76 6.94 -7.77
C HIS A 306 -41.17 6.59 -6.33
N ILE A 307 -40.34 5.85 -5.59
CA ILE A 307 -40.62 5.52 -4.17
C ILE A 307 -40.35 6.74 -3.26
N ARG A 308 -39.63 7.76 -3.72
CA ARG A 308 -39.35 8.99 -2.94
C ARG A 308 -40.34 10.14 -3.20
N GLN A 309 -41.33 9.97 -4.07
CA GLN A 309 -42.47 10.85 -4.25
C GLN A 309 -43.69 10.29 -3.50
#